data_9033f0b48f73dec4dda6721059e36c42
#
_entry.id   9033f0b48f73dec4dda6721059e36c42
#
_cell.length_a   1.000
_cell.length_b   1.000
_cell.length_c   1.000
_cell.angle_alpha   90.00
_cell.angle_beta   90.00
_cell.angle_gamma   90.00
#
_symmetry.space_group_name_H-M   'P 1'
#
loop_
_entity.id
_entity.type
_entity.pdbx_description
1 polymer ?
#
loop_
_entity_poly.entity_id
_entity_poly.type
_entity_poly.pdbx_seq_one_letter_code
_entity_poly.pdbx_strand_id
1 'polypeptide(L)'
;LNMDPIDISLINAHRPGSVTITGQVLGEDVGFVQCLEAAKAKAQEVLTETAPSAPNKRRGRGYGCMCYGIGNTGLPNPAGAFIEVLPDCSVNLMVGCADIGQGSTSVMAQIAAEELGLEYEDIRVTPANTQVTPEGGATSASRQTFISGSATMLAARMAKDTLADVAAKFLNVPQDRLVFRHREIFSADDAGVKMTYMELMGEMKRLGKLAL
;
A
#
# COMPACT_ATOMS: atom_id res chain seq x y z
N LEU A 1 38.39 -18.54 0.59
CA LEU A 1 37.74 -19.85 0.46
C LEU A 1 37.68 -20.33 -1.00
N ASN A 2 37.92 -19.45 -1.94
CA ASN A 2 37.81 -19.73 -3.38
C ASN A 2 36.47 -20.37 -3.78
N MET A 3 35.36 -19.85 -3.21
CA MET A 3 34.00 -20.31 -3.43
C MET A 3 33.17 -19.17 -4.01
N ASP A 4 32.17 -19.52 -4.83
CA ASP A 4 31.18 -18.54 -5.28
C ASP A 4 30.43 -17.96 -4.08
N PRO A 5 30.17 -16.62 -4.02
CA PRO A 5 29.48 -15.98 -2.91
C PRO A 5 28.09 -16.57 -2.65
N ILE A 6 27.37 -17.00 -3.67
CA ILE A 6 26.08 -17.66 -3.49
C ILE A 6 26.23 -19.06 -2.90
N ASP A 7 27.23 -19.83 -3.28
CA ASP A 7 27.41 -21.18 -2.78
C ASP A 7 27.73 -21.18 -1.28
N ILE A 8 28.55 -20.25 -0.80
CA ILE A 8 28.77 -20.10 0.63
C ILE A 8 27.49 -19.61 1.37
N SER A 9 26.69 -18.74 0.73
CA SER A 9 25.42 -18.31 1.28
C SER A 9 24.40 -19.46 1.37
N LEU A 10 24.36 -20.36 0.37
CA LEU A 10 23.52 -21.56 0.38
C LEU A 10 23.89 -22.56 1.48
N ILE A 11 25.19 -22.70 1.77
CA ILE A 11 25.68 -23.56 2.87
C ILE A 11 25.17 -23.03 4.23
N ASN A 12 25.18 -21.70 4.40
CA ASN A 12 24.79 -21.03 5.65
C ASN A 12 23.32 -20.60 5.68
N ALA A 13 22.55 -20.91 4.63
CA ALA A 13 21.16 -20.46 4.50
C ALA A 13 20.27 -21.06 5.58
N HIS A 14 19.43 -20.23 6.16
CA HIS A 14 18.31 -20.69 6.97
C HIS A 14 17.31 -21.49 6.14
N ARG A 15 16.78 -22.55 6.74
CA ARG A 15 15.80 -23.47 6.18
C ARG A 15 14.66 -23.69 7.19
N PRO A 16 13.56 -24.30 6.81
CA PRO A 16 12.57 -24.78 7.77
C PRO A 16 13.25 -25.58 8.92
N GLY A 17 12.86 -25.26 10.14
CA GLY A 17 13.46 -25.84 11.36
C GLY A 17 14.79 -25.23 11.81
N SER A 18 15.40 -24.31 11.05
CA SER A 18 16.58 -23.58 11.51
C SER A 18 16.28 -22.72 12.72
N VAL A 19 17.21 -22.61 13.63
CA VAL A 19 17.12 -21.74 14.82
C VAL A 19 17.90 -20.46 14.58
N THR A 20 17.26 -19.30 14.70
CA THR A 20 17.95 -18.00 14.57
C THR A 20 18.83 -17.72 15.79
N ILE A 21 19.70 -16.72 15.68
CA ILE A 21 20.56 -16.29 16.80
C ILE A 21 19.74 -15.83 18.02
N THR A 22 18.50 -15.41 17.82
CA THR A 22 17.57 -15.01 18.89
C THR A 22 16.73 -16.16 19.43
N GLY A 23 16.95 -17.40 18.96
CA GLY A 23 16.25 -18.58 19.43
C GLY A 23 14.91 -18.89 18.74
N GLN A 24 14.52 -18.12 17.72
CA GLN A 24 13.31 -18.41 16.96
C GLN A 24 13.53 -19.65 16.07
N VAL A 25 12.65 -20.62 16.14
CA VAL A 25 12.56 -21.74 15.21
C VAL A 25 11.77 -21.29 13.98
N LEU A 26 12.37 -21.39 12.80
CA LEU A 26 11.76 -20.95 11.55
C LEU A 26 10.79 -22.01 11.01
N GLY A 27 9.65 -21.53 10.48
CA GLY A 27 8.59 -22.37 9.90
C GLY A 27 8.87 -22.79 8.44
N GLU A 28 7.88 -23.42 7.83
CA GLU A 28 7.93 -23.91 6.44
C GLU A 28 7.91 -22.79 5.39
N ASP A 29 7.59 -21.57 5.79
CA ASP A 29 7.50 -20.36 4.95
C ASP A 29 8.84 -19.69 4.63
N VAL A 30 9.96 -20.31 5.02
CA VAL A 30 11.31 -19.78 4.76
C VAL A 30 11.75 -20.08 3.32
N GLY A 31 11.54 -19.10 2.42
CA GLY A 31 11.90 -19.18 1.00
C GLY A 31 13.34 -18.73 0.66
N PHE A 32 14.26 -18.63 1.64
CA PHE A 32 15.57 -18.02 1.42
C PHE A 32 16.44 -18.78 0.42
N VAL A 33 16.46 -20.11 0.50
CA VAL A 33 17.21 -20.97 -0.42
C VAL A 33 16.71 -20.81 -1.85
N GLN A 34 15.38 -20.86 -2.05
CA GLN A 34 14.75 -20.69 -3.36
C GLN A 34 15.10 -19.32 -3.97
N CYS A 35 15.10 -18.24 -3.15
CA CYS A 35 15.51 -16.92 -3.61
C CYS A 35 16.97 -16.87 -4.04
N LEU A 36 17.89 -17.51 -3.30
CA LEU A 36 19.30 -17.57 -3.65
C LEU A 36 19.53 -18.35 -4.97
N GLU A 37 18.88 -19.49 -5.13
CA GLU A 37 18.97 -20.31 -6.34
C GLU A 37 18.42 -19.57 -7.57
N ALA A 38 17.27 -18.93 -7.44
CA ALA A 38 16.69 -18.11 -8.50
C ALA A 38 17.58 -16.92 -8.87
N ALA A 39 18.16 -16.24 -7.86
CA ALA A 39 19.09 -15.13 -8.09
C ALA A 39 20.39 -15.62 -8.79
N LYS A 40 20.90 -16.80 -8.42
CA LYS A 40 22.07 -17.41 -9.06
C LYS A 40 21.79 -17.71 -10.53
N ALA A 41 20.67 -18.34 -10.83
CA ALA A 41 20.27 -18.67 -12.20
C ALA A 41 20.11 -17.38 -13.04
N LYS A 42 19.39 -16.38 -12.53
CA LYS A 42 19.19 -15.12 -13.24
C LYS A 42 20.48 -14.35 -13.47
N ALA A 43 21.40 -14.36 -12.51
CA ALA A 43 22.68 -13.70 -12.64
C ALA A 43 23.58 -14.35 -13.73
N GLN A 44 23.45 -15.65 -13.96
CA GLN A 44 24.17 -16.35 -15.04
C GLN A 44 23.63 -15.93 -16.40
N GLU A 45 22.32 -15.80 -16.59
CA GLU A 45 21.72 -15.31 -17.82
C GLU A 45 22.22 -13.90 -18.18
N VAL A 46 22.17 -12.96 -17.22
CA VAL A 46 22.56 -11.56 -17.43
C VAL A 46 24.06 -11.40 -17.75
N LEU A 47 24.92 -12.28 -17.26
CA LEU A 47 26.38 -12.19 -17.50
C LEU A 47 26.81 -12.60 -18.90
N THR A 48 26.04 -13.44 -19.58
CA THR A 48 26.34 -13.85 -20.96
C THR A 48 26.07 -12.74 -21.96
N GLU A 49 25.30 -11.71 -21.61
CA GLU A 49 24.86 -10.65 -22.53
C GLU A 49 25.75 -9.39 -22.54
N THR A 50 26.72 -9.25 -21.64
CA THR A 50 27.41 -7.95 -21.47
C THR A 50 28.92 -8.03 -21.35
N ALA A 51 29.61 -7.98 -22.48
CA ALA A 51 31.05 -7.71 -22.53
C ALA A 51 31.36 -6.30 -21.94
N PRO A 52 32.55 -6.05 -21.34
CA PRO A 52 32.98 -4.73 -20.92
C PRO A 52 32.93 -3.74 -22.09
N SER A 53 32.31 -2.59 -21.89
CA SER A 53 32.12 -1.58 -22.94
C SER A 53 33.38 -0.76 -23.26
N ALA A 54 34.50 -0.98 -22.56
CA ALA A 54 35.77 -0.30 -22.77
C ALA A 54 36.94 -1.08 -22.11
N PRO A 55 38.19 -0.98 -22.62
CA PRO A 55 39.35 -1.74 -22.11
C PRO A 55 39.74 -1.39 -20.66
N ASN A 56 39.40 -0.19 -20.20
CA ASN A 56 39.64 0.28 -18.82
C ASN A 56 38.50 0.02 -17.85
N LYS A 57 37.43 -0.63 -18.28
CA LYS A 57 36.29 -0.98 -17.40
C LYS A 57 36.38 -2.45 -16.98
N ARG A 58 35.92 -2.69 -15.77
CA ARG A 58 35.72 -4.02 -15.22
C ARG A 58 34.30 -4.12 -14.69
N ARG A 59 33.68 -5.29 -14.84
CA ARG A 59 32.40 -5.60 -14.27
C ARG A 59 32.56 -6.57 -13.12
N GLY A 60 31.83 -6.35 -12.06
CA GLY A 60 31.78 -7.24 -10.93
C GLY A 60 30.33 -7.55 -10.59
N ARG A 61 30.12 -8.64 -9.89
CA ARG A 61 28.82 -9.09 -9.38
C ARG A 61 28.94 -9.26 -7.87
N GLY A 62 27.94 -8.76 -7.18
CA GLY A 62 27.77 -8.97 -5.76
C GLY A 62 26.35 -9.40 -5.44
N TYR A 63 26.17 -10.03 -4.29
CA TYR A 63 24.87 -10.46 -3.77
C TYR A 63 24.69 -9.87 -2.36
N GLY A 64 23.48 -9.39 -2.08
CA GLY A 64 23.07 -8.94 -0.76
C GLY A 64 21.92 -9.82 -0.25
N CYS A 65 22.01 -10.23 1.00
CA CYS A 65 20.98 -11.00 1.68
C CYS A 65 20.55 -10.27 2.95
N MET A 66 19.27 -10.42 3.33
CA MET A 66 18.78 -9.84 4.56
C MET A 66 17.84 -10.82 5.28
N CYS A 67 17.79 -10.68 6.60
CA CYS A 67 16.75 -11.25 7.45
C CYS A 67 16.03 -10.08 8.12
N TYR A 68 14.72 -9.98 7.91
CA TYR A 68 13.92 -8.86 8.40
C TYR A 68 12.55 -9.32 8.90
N GLY A 69 12.09 -8.75 10.02
CA GLY A 69 10.76 -9.06 10.56
C GLY A 69 9.65 -8.57 9.65
N ILE A 70 8.46 -9.18 9.76
CA ILE A 70 7.26 -8.80 9.01
C ILE A 70 6.19 -8.33 10.00
N GLY A 71 5.69 -7.11 9.77
CA GLY A 71 4.47 -6.58 10.39
C GLY A 71 4.56 -6.18 11.87
N ASN A 72 5.68 -6.36 12.57
CA ASN A 72 5.79 -6.15 14.01
C ASN A 72 4.71 -6.89 14.84
N THR A 73 4.42 -8.14 14.47
CA THR A 73 3.25 -8.90 14.94
C THR A 73 3.22 -9.22 16.43
N GLY A 74 4.32 -9.11 17.13
CA GLY A 74 4.42 -9.37 18.59
C GLY A 74 4.20 -8.14 19.48
N LEU A 75 3.90 -6.97 18.93
CA LEU A 75 3.79 -5.70 19.65
C LEU A 75 2.49 -4.97 19.28
N PRO A 76 1.98 -4.07 20.15
CA PRO A 76 0.93 -3.14 19.74
C PRO A 76 1.35 -2.36 18.50
N ASN A 77 0.49 -2.32 17.49
CA ASN A 77 0.84 -1.86 16.16
C ASN A 77 -0.24 -0.94 15.58
N PRO A 78 -0.61 0.15 16.28
CA PRO A 78 -1.66 1.05 15.83
C PRO A 78 -1.21 1.88 14.63
N ALA A 79 -2.19 2.28 13.81
CA ALA A 79 -2.08 3.36 12.85
C ALA A 79 -3.43 4.04 12.71
N GLY A 80 -3.41 5.32 12.33
CA GLY A 80 -4.59 6.10 12.02
C GLY A 80 -4.52 6.71 10.63
N ALA A 81 -5.69 7.06 10.09
CA ALA A 81 -5.83 7.87 8.90
C ALA A 81 -7.02 8.83 9.07
N PHE A 82 -6.90 10.05 8.56
CA PHE A 82 -8.02 10.97 8.40
C PHE A 82 -8.28 11.20 6.91
N ILE A 83 -9.53 11.25 6.54
CA ILE A 83 -9.98 11.58 5.18
C ILE A 83 -10.93 12.76 5.24
N GLU A 84 -10.69 13.71 4.36
CA GLU A 84 -11.54 14.85 4.10
C GLU A 84 -11.89 14.89 2.61
N VAL A 85 -13.16 14.78 2.26
CA VAL A 85 -13.65 14.95 0.90
C VAL A 85 -14.04 16.40 0.68
N LEU A 86 -13.40 17.03 -0.30
CA LEU A 86 -13.56 18.46 -0.57
C LEU A 86 -14.69 18.73 -1.58
N PRO A 87 -15.24 19.99 -1.61
CA PRO A 87 -16.34 20.34 -2.52
C PRO A 87 -15.99 20.20 -4.02
N ASP A 88 -14.72 20.21 -4.38
CA ASP A 88 -14.22 19.98 -5.75
C ASP A 88 -14.02 18.50 -6.09
N CYS A 89 -14.49 17.61 -5.21
CA CYS A 89 -14.33 16.15 -5.29
C CYS A 89 -12.91 15.64 -5.08
N SER A 90 -11.94 16.49 -4.79
CA SER A 90 -10.62 16.04 -4.34
C SER A 90 -10.68 15.55 -2.88
N VAL A 91 -9.71 14.74 -2.51
CA VAL A 91 -9.63 14.14 -1.18
C VAL A 91 -8.30 14.47 -0.54
N ASN A 92 -8.33 14.98 0.69
CA ASN A 92 -7.14 15.07 1.54
C ASN A 92 -7.07 13.80 2.41
N LEU A 93 -6.02 13.01 2.20
CA LEU A 93 -5.71 11.85 3.03
C LEU A 93 -4.52 12.19 3.93
N MET A 94 -4.74 12.18 5.23
CA MET A 94 -3.71 12.48 6.23
C MET A 94 -3.32 11.19 6.94
N VAL A 95 -2.07 10.75 6.78
CA VAL A 95 -1.53 9.50 7.32
C VAL A 95 -0.19 9.72 8.01
N GLY A 96 0.00 9.09 9.16
CA GLY A 96 1.24 9.23 9.94
C GLY A 96 2.42 8.41 9.42
N CYS A 97 2.25 7.62 8.36
CA CYS A 97 3.31 6.78 7.82
C CYS A 97 4.33 7.60 7.01
N ALA A 98 5.62 7.43 7.32
CA ALA A 98 6.69 8.04 6.54
C ALA A 98 7.03 7.20 5.32
N ASP A 99 7.17 7.87 4.17
CA ASP A 99 7.76 7.29 2.96
C ASP A 99 9.28 7.47 3.03
N ILE A 100 10.02 6.39 2.93
CA ILE A 100 11.49 6.35 2.92
C ILE A 100 12.03 5.87 1.56
N GLY A 101 11.23 6.03 0.50
CA GLY A 101 11.52 5.59 -0.86
C GLY A 101 10.83 4.30 -1.26
N GLN A 102 10.04 3.67 -0.35
CA GLN A 102 9.30 2.43 -0.64
C GLN A 102 7.92 2.67 -1.29
N GLY A 103 7.48 3.92 -1.49
CA GLY A 103 6.26 4.26 -2.19
C GLY A 103 4.98 4.18 -1.35
N SER A 104 5.07 4.23 -0.01
CA SER A 104 3.88 4.14 0.84
C SER A 104 2.87 5.27 0.58
N THR A 105 3.33 6.48 0.30
CA THR A 105 2.45 7.61 -0.04
C THR A 105 1.56 7.27 -1.24
N SER A 106 2.14 6.73 -2.31
CA SER A 106 1.38 6.31 -3.50
C SER A 106 0.42 5.16 -3.20
N VAL A 107 0.85 4.18 -2.40
CA VAL A 107 0.00 3.04 -2.02
C VAL A 107 -1.21 3.50 -1.18
N MET A 108 -1.03 4.43 -0.24
CA MET A 108 -2.14 4.98 0.55
C MET A 108 -3.15 5.72 -0.33
N ALA A 109 -2.67 6.49 -1.32
CA ALA A 109 -3.55 7.16 -2.30
C ALA A 109 -4.36 6.15 -3.13
N GLN A 110 -3.72 5.07 -3.61
CA GLN A 110 -4.39 4.01 -4.37
C GLN A 110 -5.48 3.32 -3.54
N ILE A 111 -5.21 3.00 -2.28
CA ILE A 111 -6.19 2.37 -1.38
C ILE A 111 -7.41 3.30 -1.17
N ALA A 112 -7.17 4.59 -0.94
CA ALA A 112 -8.25 5.56 -0.75
C ALA A 112 -9.08 5.74 -2.03
N ALA A 113 -8.42 5.86 -3.18
CA ALA A 113 -9.07 6.02 -4.48
C ALA A 113 -9.96 4.82 -4.82
N GLU A 114 -9.45 3.61 -4.68
CA GLU A 114 -10.20 2.36 -4.92
C GLU A 114 -11.43 2.27 -4.02
N GLU A 115 -11.28 2.52 -2.71
CA GLU A 115 -12.40 2.41 -1.77
C GLU A 115 -13.47 3.48 -2.03
N LEU A 116 -13.08 4.70 -2.40
CA LEU A 116 -14.00 5.80 -2.70
C LEU A 116 -14.56 5.76 -4.13
N GLY A 117 -13.99 4.96 -5.04
CA GLY A 117 -14.37 4.95 -6.45
C GLY A 117 -13.94 6.21 -7.21
N LEU A 118 -12.85 6.82 -6.77
CA LEU A 118 -12.21 8.00 -7.36
C LEU A 118 -10.96 7.59 -8.15
N GLU A 119 -10.36 8.54 -8.87
CA GLU A 119 -9.09 8.32 -9.53
C GLU A 119 -7.92 8.64 -8.57
N TYR A 120 -6.77 8.05 -8.84
CA TYR A 120 -5.56 8.28 -8.03
C TYR A 120 -5.20 9.78 -7.90
N GLU A 121 -5.38 10.53 -8.97
CA GLU A 121 -5.08 11.95 -9.09
C GLU A 121 -5.99 12.83 -8.22
N ASP A 122 -7.14 12.31 -7.79
CA ASP A 122 -8.06 13.02 -6.90
C ASP A 122 -7.57 13.01 -5.44
N ILE A 123 -6.64 12.12 -5.10
CA ILE A 123 -6.17 11.92 -3.73
C ILE A 123 -4.89 12.69 -3.46
N ARG A 124 -4.95 13.65 -2.56
CA ARG A 124 -3.79 14.38 -2.02
C ARG A 124 -3.40 13.78 -0.69
N VAL A 125 -2.18 13.26 -0.58
CA VAL A 125 -1.68 12.67 0.66
C VAL A 125 -0.81 13.66 1.41
N THR A 126 -1.13 13.88 2.67
CA THR A 126 -0.27 14.56 3.65
C THR A 126 0.37 13.51 4.55
N PRO A 127 1.63 13.13 4.31
CA PRO A 127 2.29 12.11 5.10
C PRO A 127 3.04 12.69 6.29
N ALA A 128 3.10 11.94 7.39
CA ALA A 128 4.04 12.11 8.50
C ALA A 128 4.21 13.56 9.02
N ASN A 129 3.13 14.33 9.08
CA ASN A 129 3.12 15.68 9.64
C ASN A 129 2.51 15.65 11.04
N THR A 130 3.34 15.78 12.08
CA THR A 130 2.93 15.69 13.48
C THR A 130 1.90 16.71 13.94
N GLN A 131 1.63 17.74 13.16
CA GLN A 131 0.60 18.75 13.46
C GLN A 131 -0.80 18.33 13.00
N VAL A 132 -0.91 17.53 11.95
CA VAL A 132 -2.19 17.26 11.28
C VAL A 132 -2.45 15.77 11.01
N THR A 133 -1.40 14.93 11.01
CA THR A 133 -1.58 13.50 10.77
C THR A 133 -1.72 12.71 12.06
N PRO A 134 -2.53 11.66 12.09
CA PRO A 134 -2.59 10.77 13.24
C PRO A 134 -1.30 9.96 13.36
N GLU A 135 -1.11 9.30 14.51
CA GLU A 135 0.01 8.38 14.72
C GLU A 135 -0.03 7.23 13.69
N GLY A 136 1.08 6.98 13.01
CA GLY A 136 1.23 5.93 12.00
C GLY A 136 2.18 4.81 12.42
N GLY A 137 2.85 4.97 13.55
CA GLY A 137 3.91 4.08 13.99
C GLY A 137 5.13 4.11 13.07
N ALA A 138 6.13 3.31 13.39
CA ALA A 138 7.38 3.26 12.64
C ALA A 138 7.19 2.72 11.22
N THR A 139 7.87 3.32 10.23
CA THR A 139 8.04 2.72 8.91
C THR A 139 9.15 1.67 9.00
N SER A 140 8.78 0.44 9.33
CA SER A 140 9.71 -0.68 9.50
C SER A 140 9.00 -2.02 9.29
N ALA A 141 9.76 -3.10 9.17
CA ALA A 141 9.27 -4.47 9.17
C ALA A 141 8.08 -4.71 8.22
N SER A 142 8.05 -4.06 7.07
CA SER A 142 7.01 -4.21 6.02
C SER A 142 5.57 -4.01 6.53
N ARG A 143 5.38 -3.14 7.54
CA ARG A 143 4.07 -2.96 8.17
C ARG A 143 3.15 -1.93 7.49
N GLN A 144 3.71 -0.96 6.74
CA GLN A 144 2.93 0.22 6.35
C GLN A 144 1.74 -0.10 5.44
N THR A 145 1.93 -0.88 4.38
CA THR A 145 0.81 -1.23 3.48
C THR A 145 -0.29 -1.98 4.21
N PHE A 146 0.06 -2.89 5.12
CA PHE A 146 -0.94 -3.65 5.87
C PHE A 146 -1.59 -2.82 6.98
N ILE A 147 -0.81 -2.19 7.86
CA ILE A 147 -1.34 -1.50 9.05
C ILE A 147 -1.91 -0.13 8.69
N SER A 148 -1.09 0.76 8.10
CA SER A 148 -1.55 2.10 7.71
C SER A 148 -2.50 2.05 6.51
N GLY A 149 -2.32 1.08 5.60
CA GLY A 149 -3.26 0.83 4.51
C GLY A 149 -4.63 0.37 5.00
N SER A 150 -4.69 -0.49 6.03
CA SER A 150 -5.97 -0.86 6.66
C SER A 150 -6.64 0.34 7.34
N ALA A 151 -5.87 1.20 8.01
CA ALA A 151 -6.41 2.43 8.60
C ALA A 151 -6.96 3.38 7.52
N THR A 152 -6.24 3.53 6.40
CA THR A 152 -6.68 4.30 5.23
C THR A 152 -7.98 3.75 4.64
N MET A 153 -8.05 2.44 4.43
CA MET A 153 -9.25 1.77 3.92
C MET A 153 -10.44 1.98 4.84
N LEU A 154 -10.27 1.85 6.15
CA LEU A 154 -11.35 2.06 7.12
C LEU A 154 -11.82 3.52 7.13
N ALA A 155 -10.91 4.49 7.08
CA ALA A 155 -11.26 5.91 7.00
C ALA A 155 -12.02 6.22 5.69
N ALA A 156 -11.57 5.65 4.56
CA ALA A 156 -12.24 5.79 3.28
C ALA A 156 -13.65 5.19 3.28
N ARG A 157 -13.84 4.03 3.91
CA ARG A 157 -15.17 3.42 4.10
C ARG A 157 -16.10 4.30 4.91
N MET A 158 -15.63 4.84 6.02
CA MET A 158 -16.45 5.76 6.83
C MET A 158 -16.88 7.00 6.05
N ALA A 159 -15.98 7.58 5.26
CA ALA A 159 -16.31 8.68 4.36
C ALA A 159 -17.34 8.25 3.30
N LYS A 160 -17.10 7.11 2.63
CA LYS A 160 -17.98 6.52 1.63
C LYS A 160 -19.38 6.26 2.18
N ASP A 161 -19.50 5.72 3.39
CA ASP A 161 -20.80 5.47 4.03
C ASP A 161 -21.58 6.77 4.21
N THR A 162 -20.91 7.86 4.61
CA THR A 162 -21.53 9.19 4.73
C THR A 162 -22.00 9.73 3.37
N LEU A 163 -21.22 9.53 2.32
CA LEU A 163 -21.58 9.92 0.95
C LEU A 163 -22.72 9.05 0.42
N ALA A 164 -22.68 7.75 0.68
CA ALA A 164 -23.69 6.79 0.26
C ALA A 164 -25.06 7.06 0.88
N ASP A 165 -25.12 7.54 2.13
CA ASP A 165 -26.36 7.98 2.78
C ASP A 165 -27.10 9.08 1.99
N VAL A 166 -26.36 10.00 1.39
CA VAL A 166 -26.95 11.09 0.59
C VAL A 166 -27.29 10.59 -0.80
N ALA A 167 -26.38 9.87 -1.45
CA ALA A 167 -26.58 9.32 -2.79
C ALA A 167 -27.78 8.36 -2.84
N ALA A 168 -27.95 7.50 -1.83
CA ALA A 168 -29.07 6.56 -1.72
C ALA A 168 -30.43 7.27 -1.74
N LYS A 169 -30.53 8.37 -0.99
CA LYS A 169 -31.76 9.19 -0.93
C LYS A 169 -32.03 9.93 -2.23
N PHE A 170 -30.97 10.47 -2.84
CA PHE A 170 -31.10 11.21 -4.08
C PHE A 170 -31.49 10.30 -5.25
N LEU A 171 -30.83 9.14 -5.38
CA LEU A 171 -31.11 8.18 -6.44
C LEU A 171 -32.31 7.28 -6.16
N ASN A 172 -32.85 7.30 -4.95
CA ASN A 172 -33.88 6.38 -4.48
C ASN A 172 -33.46 4.90 -4.65
N VAL A 173 -32.21 4.60 -4.27
CA VAL A 173 -31.57 3.27 -4.35
C VAL A 173 -31.09 2.87 -2.96
N PRO A 174 -31.28 1.62 -2.50
CA PRO A 174 -30.70 1.16 -1.25
C PRO A 174 -29.17 1.33 -1.23
N GLN A 175 -28.62 1.70 -0.06
CA GLN A 175 -27.19 2.02 0.09
C GLN A 175 -26.29 0.84 -0.29
N ASP A 176 -26.69 -0.38 0.05
CA ASP A 176 -25.97 -1.62 -0.28
C ASP A 176 -26.00 -1.99 -1.77
N ARG A 177 -26.82 -1.28 -2.57
CA ARG A 177 -26.91 -1.42 -4.03
C ARG A 177 -26.17 -0.30 -4.78
N LEU A 178 -25.49 0.61 -4.07
CA LEU A 178 -24.71 1.67 -4.69
C LEU A 178 -23.30 1.18 -5.02
N VAL A 179 -22.85 1.47 -6.24
CA VAL A 179 -21.50 1.24 -6.72
C VAL A 179 -20.82 2.58 -6.94
N PHE A 180 -19.65 2.77 -6.34
CA PHE A 180 -18.81 3.94 -6.49
C PHE A 180 -17.65 3.59 -7.42
N ARG A 181 -17.55 4.24 -8.56
CA ARG A 181 -16.51 3.95 -9.54
C ARG A 181 -16.33 5.09 -10.55
N HIS A 182 -15.09 5.41 -10.86
CA HIS A 182 -14.72 6.40 -11.90
C HIS A 182 -15.43 7.75 -11.72
N ARG A 183 -15.46 8.26 -10.48
CA ARG A 183 -16.13 9.52 -10.10
C ARG A 183 -17.64 9.52 -10.31
N GLU A 184 -18.26 8.35 -10.48
CA GLU A 184 -19.69 8.16 -10.56
C GLU A 184 -20.21 7.27 -9.44
N ILE A 185 -21.45 7.47 -9.06
CA ILE A 185 -22.21 6.63 -8.12
C ILE A 185 -23.42 6.12 -8.89
N PHE A 186 -23.62 4.83 -8.97
CA PHE A 186 -24.73 4.25 -9.72
C PHE A 186 -25.34 3.04 -9.02
N SER A 187 -26.56 2.68 -9.42
CA SER A 187 -27.23 1.47 -8.94
C SER A 187 -26.59 0.23 -9.54
N ALA A 188 -26.30 -0.78 -8.71
CA ALA A 188 -25.86 -2.09 -9.18
C ALA A 188 -26.92 -2.81 -10.02
N ASP A 189 -28.20 -2.46 -9.88
CA ASP A 189 -29.31 -3.07 -10.60
C ASP A 189 -29.62 -2.38 -11.93
N ASP A 190 -29.33 -1.06 -12.04
CA ASP A 190 -29.53 -0.25 -13.24
C ASP A 190 -28.49 0.86 -13.33
N ALA A 191 -27.48 0.67 -14.18
CA ALA A 191 -26.42 1.65 -14.38
C ALA A 191 -26.88 2.99 -15.01
N GLY A 192 -28.13 3.07 -15.49
CA GLY A 192 -28.76 4.32 -15.95
C GLY A 192 -29.19 5.20 -14.77
N VAL A 193 -29.40 4.62 -13.59
CA VAL A 193 -29.71 5.34 -12.34
C VAL A 193 -28.38 5.69 -11.68
N LYS A 194 -27.89 6.91 -11.94
CA LYS A 194 -26.58 7.36 -11.49
C LYS A 194 -26.49 8.84 -11.22
N MET A 195 -25.46 9.24 -10.50
CA MET A 195 -25.02 10.61 -10.30
C MET A 195 -23.49 10.69 -10.32
N THR A 196 -22.96 11.86 -10.61
CA THR A 196 -21.53 12.15 -10.50
C THR A 196 -21.17 12.55 -9.05
N TYR A 197 -19.88 12.46 -8.71
CA TYR A 197 -19.40 13.01 -7.42
C TYR A 197 -19.68 14.51 -7.30
N MET A 198 -19.61 15.28 -8.39
CA MET A 198 -19.90 16.72 -8.37
C MET A 198 -21.37 17.00 -8.01
N GLU A 199 -22.30 16.23 -8.55
CA GLU A 199 -23.71 16.33 -8.21
C GLU A 199 -23.93 15.95 -6.74
N LEU A 200 -23.27 14.90 -6.26
CA LEU A 200 -23.32 14.51 -4.85
C LEU A 200 -22.80 15.63 -3.95
N MET A 201 -21.67 16.29 -4.28
CA MET A 201 -21.16 17.42 -3.51
C MET A 201 -22.14 18.60 -3.50
N GLY A 202 -22.83 18.84 -4.62
CA GLY A 202 -23.91 19.82 -4.71
C GLY A 202 -25.05 19.53 -3.72
N GLU A 203 -25.50 18.27 -3.65
CA GLU A 203 -26.51 17.82 -2.69
C GLU A 203 -26.03 17.88 -1.25
N MET A 204 -24.80 17.47 -0.96
CA MET A 204 -24.17 17.59 0.35
C MET A 204 -24.17 19.04 0.84
N LYS A 205 -23.81 19.98 -0.04
CA LYS A 205 -23.84 21.43 0.25
C LYS A 205 -25.27 21.91 0.53
N ARG A 206 -26.24 21.53 -0.32
CA ARG A 206 -27.66 21.89 -0.16
C ARG A 206 -28.22 21.41 1.19
N LEU A 207 -27.76 20.26 1.67
CA LEU A 207 -28.18 19.67 2.94
C LEU A 207 -27.39 20.20 4.15
N GLY A 208 -26.43 21.09 3.97
CA GLY A 208 -25.54 21.59 5.02
C GLY A 208 -24.62 20.51 5.61
N LYS A 209 -24.31 19.48 4.83
CA LYS A 209 -23.46 18.35 5.25
C LYS A 209 -22.00 18.46 4.80
N LEU A 210 -21.66 19.48 4.01
CA LEU A 210 -20.25 19.83 3.76
C LEU A 210 -19.79 20.72 4.90
N ALA A 211 -18.70 20.36 5.55
CA ALA A 211 -17.94 21.29 6.39
C ALA A 211 -17.41 22.39 5.47
N LEU A 212 -17.76 23.65 5.77
CA LEU A 212 -17.20 24.84 5.11
C LEU A 212 -15.87 25.18 5.74
#